data_5f92da7ea5a61f94317d78c6deb684f5
#
_entry.id   5f92da7ea5a61f94317d78c6deb684f5
#
_cell.length_a   1.000
_cell.length_b   1.000
_cell.length_c   1.000
_cell.angle_alpha   90.00
_cell.angle_beta   90.00
_cell.angle_gamma   90.00
#
_symmetry.space_group_name_H-M   'P 1'
#
loop_
_entity.id
_entity.type
_entity.pdbx_description
1 polymer ?
#
loop_
_entity_poly.entity_id
_entity_poly.type
_entity_poly.pdbx_seq_one_letter_code
_entity_poly.pdbx_strand_id
1 'polypeptide(L)'
;MRVVIVGGVAGGMSAATRLRRLNEQMEIIILEKGPHVSFANCGLPYYVSEEIEERSQLLVQTPKSLHARFKLDVRTNSEAIDIDGEQQIVVVQNNEESYPLHYDKLILSPGAKPIIPASKGLKEATNLFTLRNVVDVDAISTYIDEHQPKKAIVIGAGFIGLEMVESLAHRGMDVTLIEKAPHVLPPMDEEMATFITRELERKGVTLYTGIAAASFENDGKTVILEDGTSLDSDLTLLSVGVVPASDLAKKAGIQTGMREGILVDENYETNIKNIYAVGDAIIVKQQITGEDTMIALASPANRQGRQVADVISGNKRKNKGSIGTAIVRVFDLAAGSTGLNERQLKMSDIEYKVVHVQGKSHAGYYPGAEMIDLKLLFDPENGKIFGAQAIGADGVDKRIDIIATAIKGGLTVEDLPELEFSYAPPFGSAKDPVNMAGYAALNLLEGISDSVQWHELEEQRKKGAILLDVRSPAELKKNGFLKDTVNISLDELRDRVNELDKNKPYIISCHSGQRSYIAERILKQHGFDVKNLDGAFSLYSTIYPEKIVQLERTSL
;
A
#
# COMPACT_ATOMS: atom_id res chain seq x y z
N MET A 1 -18.16 -33.84 -13.33
CA MET A 1 -18.23 -32.82 -12.26
C MET A 1 -18.39 -31.45 -12.91
N ARG A 2 -19.42 -30.74 -12.48
CA ARG A 2 -19.71 -29.38 -12.92
C ARG A 2 -19.25 -28.39 -11.84
N VAL A 3 -18.36 -27.48 -12.20
CA VAL A 3 -17.91 -26.39 -11.34
C VAL A 3 -18.44 -25.07 -11.87
N VAL A 4 -19.21 -24.36 -11.04
CA VAL A 4 -19.70 -23.03 -11.35
C VAL A 4 -18.86 -21.99 -10.58
N ILE A 5 -18.47 -20.92 -11.25
CA ILE A 5 -17.63 -19.86 -10.69
C ILE A 5 -18.35 -18.52 -10.86
N VAL A 6 -18.60 -17.83 -9.76
CA VAL A 6 -19.20 -16.48 -9.75
C VAL A 6 -18.08 -15.45 -9.67
N GLY A 7 -17.93 -14.65 -10.73
CA GLY A 7 -16.89 -13.65 -10.91
C GLY A 7 -15.74 -14.14 -11.79
N GLY A 8 -15.54 -13.44 -12.89
CA GLY A 8 -14.65 -13.82 -14.00
C GLY A 8 -13.33 -13.03 -14.08
N VAL A 9 -12.78 -12.51 -12.94
CA VAL A 9 -11.53 -11.76 -12.95
C VAL A 9 -10.42 -12.57 -12.22
N ALA A 10 -9.63 -11.97 -11.35
CA ALA A 10 -8.40 -12.56 -10.81
C ALA A 10 -8.58 -13.97 -10.20
N GLY A 11 -9.32 -14.08 -9.10
CA GLY A 11 -9.50 -15.35 -8.37
C GLY A 11 -10.27 -16.39 -9.18
N GLY A 12 -11.43 -15.99 -9.72
CA GLY A 12 -12.30 -16.90 -10.47
C GLY A 12 -11.65 -17.43 -11.75
N MET A 13 -10.98 -16.56 -12.51
CA MET A 13 -10.34 -17.00 -13.76
C MET A 13 -9.09 -17.85 -13.51
N SER A 14 -8.32 -17.53 -12.44
CA SER A 14 -7.21 -18.40 -12.01
C SER A 14 -7.70 -19.78 -11.58
N ALA A 15 -8.84 -19.87 -10.90
CA ALA A 15 -9.47 -21.15 -10.55
C ALA A 15 -9.92 -21.91 -11.81
N ALA A 16 -10.67 -21.25 -12.70
CA ALA A 16 -11.20 -21.85 -13.92
C ALA A 16 -10.11 -22.49 -14.81
N THR A 17 -9.08 -21.71 -15.11
CA THR A 17 -7.98 -22.16 -15.96
C THR A 17 -7.12 -23.26 -15.29
N ARG A 18 -7.01 -23.23 -13.95
CA ARG A 18 -6.32 -24.29 -13.20
C ARG A 18 -7.13 -25.58 -13.17
N LEU A 19 -8.42 -25.52 -12.92
CA LEU A 19 -9.31 -26.68 -12.92
C LEU A 19 -9.25 -27.43 -14.27
N ARG A 20 -9.31 -26.70 -15.39
CA ARG A 20 -9.17 -27.29 -16.73
C ARG A 20 -7.86 -28.04 -16.90
N ARG A 21 -6.75 -27.45 -16.46
CA ARG A 21 -5.43 -28.11 -16.55
C ARG A 21 -5.29 -29.33 -15.62
N LEU A 22 -6.14 -29.44 -14.60
CA LEU A 22 -6.17 -30.61 -13.71
C LEU A 22 -7.11 -31.69 -14.20
N ASN A 23 -8.17 -31.34 -14.94
CA ASN A 23 -9.12 -32.31 -15.46
C ASN A 23 -9.83 -31.79 -16.72
N GLU A 24 -9.53 -32.38 -17.87
CA GLU A 24 -10.12 -32.03 -19.16
C GLU A 24 -11.61 -32.37 -19.28
N GLN A 25 -12.15 -33.26 -18.39
CA GLN A 25 -13.55 -33.71 -18.42
C GLN A 25 -14.47 -32.86 -17.51
N MET A 26 -13.95 -31.88 -16.79
CA MET A 26 -14.77 -30.99 -15.98
C MET A 26 -15.59 -30.06 -16.87
N GLU A 27 -16.86 -29.89 -16.51
CA GLU A 27 -17.69 -28.81 -17.02
C GLU A 27 -17.44 -27.56 -16.14
N ILE A 28 -16.91 -26.49 -16.72
CA ILE A 28 -16.53 -25.28 -15.99
C ILE A 28 -17.28 -24.10 -16.58
N ILE A 29 -18.14 -23.50 -15.76
CA ILE A 29 -19.01 -22.39 -16.13
C ILE A 29 -18.63 -21.17 -15.30
N ILE A 30 -18.37 -20.04 -15.94
CA ILE A 30 -18.08 -18.77 -15.30
C ILE A 30 -19.27 -17.83 -15.51
N LEU A 31 -19.78 -17.28 -14.41
CA LEU A 31 -20.84 -16.29 -14.40
C LEU A 31 -20.22 -14.93 -14.09
N GLU A 32 -20.32 -14.01 -15.03
CA GLU A 32 -19.86 -12.62 -14.87
C GLU A 32 -21.01 -11.66 -15.14
N LYS A 33 -21.32 -10.83 -14.14
CA LYS A 33 -22.44 -9.87 -14.29
C LYS A 33 -22.15 -8.74 -15.28
N GLY A 34 -20.88 -8.39 -15.46
CA GLY A 34 -20.43 -7.38 -16.41
C GLY A 34 -20.20 -7.96 -17.81
N PRO A 35 -19.93 -7.08 -18.79
CA PRO A 35 -19.66 -7.50 -20.16
C PRO A 35 -18.25 -8.07 -20.36
N HIS A 36 -17.34 -7.89 -19.42
CA HIS A 36 -15.93 -8.22 -19.56
C HIS A 36 -15.42 -9.17 -18.48
N VAL A 37 -14.60 -10.12 -18.88
CA VAL A 37 -13.88 -11.05 -18.00
C VAL A 37 -12.38 -10.87 -18.15
N SER A 38 -11.61 -11.32 -17.17
CA SER A 38 -10.14 -11.36 -17.25
C SER A 38 -9.51 -10.05 -17.73
N PHE A 39 -9.96 -8.94 -17.20
CA PHE A 39 -9.41 -7.63 -17.53
C PHE A 39 -8.34 -7.18 -16.53
N ALA A 40 -7.47 -6.27 -16.97
CA ALA A 40 -6.38 -5.69 -16.19
C ALA A 40 -6.93 -4.60 -15.24
N ASN A 41 -7.47 -5.01 -14.09
CA ASN A 41 -8.08 -4.10 -13.12
C ASN A 41 -7.10 -3.00 -12.66
N CYS A 42 -5.85 -3.37 -12.38
CA CYS A 42 -4.80 -2.41 -12.00
C CYS A 42 -4.29 -1.55 -13.17
N GLY A 43 -4.70 -1.84 -14.41
CA GLY A 43 -4.38 -1.03 -15.58
C GLY A 43 -5.34 0.13 -15.84
N LEU A 44 -6.49 0.15 -15.16
CA LEU A 44 -7.55 1.13 -15.41
C LEU A 44 -7.10 2.59 -15.21
N PRO A 45 -6.40 2.96 -14.11
CA PRO A 45 -5.88 4.32 -13.96
C PRO A 45 -4.90 4.71 -15.08
N TYR A 46 -4.03 3.79 -15.50
CA TYR A 46 -3.03 4.02 -16.55
C TYR A 46 -3.64 4.14 -17.96
N TYR A 47 -4.84 3.62 -18.15
CA TYR A 47 -5.61 3.88 -19.36
C TYR A 47 -6.23 5.30 -19.34
N VAL A 48 -6.69 5.77 -18.19
CA VAL A 48 -7.14 7.17 -18.04
C VAL A 48 -6.03 8.16 -18.33
N SER A 49 -4.79 7.89 -17.90
CA SER A 49 -3.62 8.72 -18.18
C SER A 49 -3.08 8.59 -19.62
N GLU A 50 -3.61 7.67 -20.43
CA GLU A 50 -3.13 7.31 -21.78
C GLU A 50 -1.73 6.67 -21.80
N GLU A 51 -1.18 6.24 -20.65
CA GLU A 51 0.02 5.39 -20.63
C GLU A 51 -0.26 4.01 -21.23
N ILE A 52 -1.46 3.48 -21.01
CA ILE A 52 -2.01 2.36 -21.79
C ILE A 52 -2.86 2.97 -22.89
N GLU A 53 -2.33 3.04 -24.09
CA GLU A 53 -2.96 3.73 -25.22
C GLU A 53 -4.17 2.98 -25.76
N GLU A 54 -4.07 1.66 -25.85
CA GLU A 54 -5.07 0.82 -26.50
C GLU A 54 -6.00 0.16 -25.47
N ARG A 55 -7.30 0.49 -25.51
CA ARG A 55 -8.33 -0.11 -24.67
C ARG A 55 -8.31 -1.65 -24.68
N SER A 56 -7.98 -2.24 -25.83
CA SER A 56 -7.88 -3.69 -26.01
C SER A 56 -6.84 -4.34 -25.10
N GLN A 57 -5.81 -3.63 -24.68
CA GLN A 57 -4.78 -4.10 -23.75
C GLN A 57 -5.32 -4.34 -22.33
N LEU A 58 -6.43 -3.65 -21.95
CA LEU A 58 -7.12 -3.92 -20.70
C LEU A 58 -7.82 -5.28 -20.70
N LEU A 59 -8.20 -5.79 -21.87
CA LEU A 59 -8.92 -7.06 -22.02
C LEU A 59 -7.94 -8.22 -22.22
N VAL A 60 -7.37 -8.70 -21.12
CA VAL A 60 -6.31 -9.74 -21.13
C VAL A 60 -6.78 -11.02 -21.82
N GLN A 61 -8.03 -11.44 -21.60
CA GLN A 61 -8.68 -12.55 -22.28
C GLN A 61 -10.15 -12.21 -22.58
N THR A 62 -10.68 -12.84 -23.63
CA THR A 62 -12.10 -12.74 -24.00
C THR A 62 -12.81 -14.07 -23.80
N PRO A 63 -14.15 -14.12 -23.71
CA PRO A 63 -14.90 -15.37 -23.68
C PRO A 63 -14.51 -16.32 -24.83
N LYS A 64 -14.35 -15.77 -26.04
CA LYS A 64 -13.95 -16.52 -27.23
C LYS A 64 -12.54 -17.14 -27.10
N SER A 65 -11.55 -16.38 -26.60
CA SER A 65 -10.18 -16.90 -26.41
C SER A 65 -10.11 -17.95 -25.29
N LEU A 66 -10.87 -17.74 -24.20
CA LEU A 66 -10.98 -18.67 -23.09
C LEU A 66 -11.67 -19.98 -23.50
N HIS A 67 -12.73 -19.90 -24.31
CA HIS A 67 -13.37 -21.09 -24.86
C HIS A 67 -12.42 -21.83 -25.80
N ALA A 68 -11.77 -21.14 -26.71
CA ALA A 68 -10.84 -21.75 -27.67
C ALA A 68 -9.70 -22.51 -26.96
N ARG A 69 -9.08 -21.86 -25.97
CA ARG A 69 -7.88 -22.36 -25.29
C ARG A 69 -8.18 -23.37 -24.18
N PHE A 70 -9.25 -23.13 -23.40
CA PHE A 70 -9.53 -23.87 -22.17
C PHE A 70 -10.93 -24.56 -22.17
N LYS A 71 -11.70 -24.44 -23.24
CA LYS A 71 -13.08 -24.98 -23.31
C LYS A 71 -13.94 -24.55 -22.11
N LEU A 72 -13.79 -23.31 -21.66
CA LEU A 72 -14.61 -22.72 -20.61
C LEU A 72 -15.93 -22.21 -21.19
N ASP A 73 -17.02 -22.40 -20.46
CA ASP A 73 -18.32 -21.75 -20.71
C ASP A 73 -18.35 -20.43 -19.94
N VAL A 74 -18.04 -19.33 -20.61
CA VAL A 74 -17.99 -18.00 -20.00
C VAL A 74 -19.24 -17.23 -20.38
N ARG A 75 -20.08 -16.96 -19.38
CA ARG A 75 -21.35 -16.24 -19.51
C ARG A 75 -21.20 -14.83 -18.93
N THR A 76 -21.01 -13.86 -19.80
CA THR A 76 -21.03 -12.43 -19.45
C THR A 76 -22.47 -11.93 -19.38
N ASN A 77 -22.70 -10.77 -18.75
CA ASN A 77 -24.04 -10.19 -18.48
C ASN A 77 -24.97 -11.24 -17.81
N SER A 78 -24.41 -12.07 -16.94
CA SER A 78 -25.08 -13.17 -16.27
C SER A 78 -24.78 -13.10 -14.78
N GLU A 79 -25.70 -12.55 -14.02
CA GLU A 79 -25.56 -12.33 -12.57
C GLU A 79 -26.11 -13.53 -11.79
N ALA A 80 -25.31 -14.05 -10.86
CA ALA A 80 -25.80 -14.98 -9.85
C ALA A 80 -26.59 -14.19 -8.79
N ILE A 81 -27.90 -14.43 -8.70
CA ILE A 81 -28.81 -13.64 -7.85
C ILE A 81 -29.28 -14.39 -6.61
N ASP A 82 -29.16 -15.73 -6.60
CA ASP A 82 -29.54 -16.57 -5.47
C ASP A 82 -28.76 -17.89 -5.47
N ILE A 83 -28.62 -18.51 -4.29
CA ILE A 83 -27.96 -19.81 -4.11
C ILE A 83 -28.81 -20.68 -3.17
N ASP A 84 -29.24 -21.85 -3.65
CA ASP A 84 -29.77 -22.92 -2.82
C ASP A 84 -28.65 -23.94 -2.57
N GLY A 85 -28.08 -23.90 -1.36
CA GLY A 85 -26.96 -24.76 -0.97
C GLY A 85 -27.39 -26.23 -0.76
N GLU A 86 -28.65 -26.49 -0.41
CA GLU A 86 -29.17 -27.86 -0.22
C GLU A 86 -29.40 -28.55 -1.55
N GLN A 87 -30.01 -27.86 -2.50
CA GLN A 87 -30.28 -28.39 -3.84
C GLN A 87 -29.06 -28.25 -4.79
N GLN A 88 -28.01 -27.55 -4.36
CA GLN A 88 -26.84 -27.23 -5.16
C GLN A 88 -27.20 -26.50 -6.47
N ILE A 89 -28.01 -25.44 -6.35
CA ILE A 89 -28.48 -24.61 -7.45
C ILE A 89 -28.01 -23.17 -7.23
N VAL A 90 -27.49 -22.55 -8.28
CA VAL A 90 -27.37 -21.09 -8.37
C VAL A 90 -28.40 -20.56 -9.36
N VAL A 91 -29.13 -19.52 -8.97
CA VAL A 91 -30.07 -18.84 -9.87
C VAL A 91 -29.33 -17.73 -10.61
N VAL A 92 -29.39 -17.80 -11.93
CA VAL A 92 -28.70 -16.87 -12.82
C VAL A 92 -29.72 -15.97 -13.48
N GLN A 93 -29.48 -14.67 -13.44
CA GLN A 93 -30.24 -13.66 -14.17
C GLN A 93 -29.37 -13.12 -15.32
N ASN A 94 -29.85 -13.23 -16.53
CA ASN A 94 -29.29 -12.52 -17.69
C ASN A 94 -30.28 -11.44 -18.18
N ASN A 95 -30.02 -10.81 -19.33
CA ASN A 95 -30.87 -9.75 -19.86
C ASN A 95 -32.26 -10.23 -20.30
N GLU A 96 -32.46 -11.53 -20.52
CA GLU A 96 -33.65 -12.12 -21.10
C GLU A 96 -34.46 -12.89 -20.06
N GLU A 97 -33.82 -13.69 -19.24
CA GLU A 97 -34.49 -14.65 -18.34
C GLU A 97 -33.70 -14.91 -17.05
N SER A 98 -34.41 -15.51 -16.10
CA SER A 98 -33.82 -16.08 -14.89
C SER A 98 -33.96 -17.60 -14.94
N TYR A 99 -32.84 -18.32 -14.70
CA TYR A 99 -32.82 -19.78 -14.80
C TYR A 99 -31.97 -20.41 -13.69
N PRO A 100 -32.34 -21.64 -13.24
CA PRO A 100 -31.53 -22.41 -12.30
C PRO A 100 -30.35 -23.08 -13.00
N LEU A 101 -29.20 -23.11 -12.35
CA LEU A 101 -27.98 -23.79 -12.79
C LEU A 101 -27.47 -24.69 -11.67
N HIS A 102 -27.50 -26.00 -11.89
CA HIS A 102 -26.94 -26.98 -10.94
C HIS A 102 -25.43 -27.01 -10.96
N TYR A 103 -24.82 -27.22 -9.78
CA TYR A 103 -23.38 -27.37 -9.61
C TYR A 103 -23.02 -28.53 -8.69
N ASP A 104 -21.87 -29.18 -8.93
CA ASP A 104 -21.24 -30.08 -7.97
C ASP A 104 -20.35 -29.31 -7.00
N LYS A 105 -19.70 -28.23 -7.48
CA LYS A 105 -18.88 -27.30 -6.73
C LYS A 105 -19.15 -25.87 -7.17
N LEU A 106 -19.25 -24.95 -6.23
CA LEU A 106 -19.44 -23.51 -6.47
C LEU A 106 -18.26 -22.72 -5.90
N ILE A 107 -17.67 -21.84 -6.70
CA ILE A 107 -16.63 -20.92 -6.27
C ILE A 107 -17.16 -19.49 -6.32
N LEU A 108 -17.19 -18.81 -5.19
CA LEU A 108 -17.53 -17.39 -5.10
C LEU A 108 -16.24 -16.55 -5.18
N SER A 109 -16.13 -15.75 -6.22
CA SER A 109 -15.05 -14.77 -6.44
C SER A 109 -15.64 -13.42 -6.85
N PRO A 110 -16.60 -12.87 -6.06
CA PRO A 110 -17.34 -11.67 -6.45
C PRO A 110 -16.50 -10.39 -6.31
N GLY A 111 -15.34 -10.49 -5.69
CA GLY A 111 -14.46 -9.34 -5.42
C GLY A 111 -15.03 -8.38 -4.39
N ALA A 112 -14.72 -7.09 -4.57
CA ALA A 112 -15.20 -6.01 -3.72
C ALA A 112 -15.92 -4.95 -4.55
N LYS A 113 -16.77 -4.15 -3.89
CA LYS A 113 -17.48 -3.01 -4.49
C LYS A 113 -17.02 -1.70 -3.84
N PRO A 114 -17.01 -0.57 -4.57
CA PRO A 114 -16.70 0.74 -4.01
C PRO A 114 -17.67 1.10 -2.88
N ILE A 115 -17.15 1.77 -1.86
CA ILE A 115 -17.97 2.39 -0.83
C ILE A 115 -18.57 3.67 -1.41
N ILE A 116 -19.89 3.79 -1.34
CA ILE A 116 -20.62 5.00 -1.69
C ILE A 116 -21.15 5.59 -0.38
N PRO A 117 -20.59 6.69 0.14
CA PRO A 117 -21.05 7.30 1.37
C PRO A 117 -22.45 7.91 1.18
N ALA A 118 -23.20 7.96 2.28
CA ALA A 118 -24.52 8.59 2.28
C ALA A 118 -24.40 10.12 2.45
N SER A 119 -23.73 10.79 1.51
CA SER A 119 -23.56 12.25 1.51
C SER A 119 -24.71 12.93 0.77
N LYS A 120 -25.14 14.10 1.28
CA LYS A 120 -26.19 14.91 0.68
C LYS A 120 -25.78 15.35 -0.73
N GLY A 121 -26.68 15.23 -1.70
CA GLY A 121 -26.47 15.63 -3.10
C GLY A 121 -25.59 14.68 -3.93
N LEU A 122 -25.10 13.58 -3.33
CA LEU A 122 -24.22 12.64 -4.03
C LEU A 122 -24.94 11.87 -5.15
N LYS A 123 -26.22 11.55 -4.94
CA LYS A 123 -27.03 10.84 -5.95
C LYS A 123 -27.43 11.70 -7.13
N GLU A 124 -27.50 13.00 -6.91
CA GLU A 124 -27.86 14.01 -7.90
C GLU A 124 -26.65 14.46 -8.73
N ALA A 125 -25.42 14.14 -8.26
CA ALA A 125 -24.19 14.52 -8.94
C ALA A 125 -24.05 13.78 -10.29
N THR A 126 -23.87 14.55 -11.37
CA THR A 126 -23.75 14.03 -12.75
C THR A 126 -22.31 13.86 -13.22
N ASN A 127 -21.36 14.41 -12.49
CA ASN A 127 -19.91 14.41 -12.77
C ASN A 127 -19.11 13.54 -11.78
N LEU A 128 -19.79 12.63 -11.06
CA LEU A 128 -19.19 11.79 -10.03
C LEU A 128 -19.01 10.36 -10.53
N PHE A 129 -17.81 9.84 -10.34
CA PHE A 129 -17.39 8.52 -10.80
C PHE A 129 -16.75 7.69 -9.69
N THR A 130 -16.80 6.38 -9.87
CA THR A 130 -15.97 5.40 -9.18
C THR A 130 -15.16 4.63 -10.22
N LEU A 131 -14.07 3.97 -9.82
CA LEU A 131 -13.26 3.18 -10.73
C LEU A 131 -13.08 1.77 -10.19
N ARG A 132 -13.72 0.79 -10.84
CA ARG A 132 -13.64 -0.63 -10.44
C ARG A 132 -13.48 -1.57 -11.62
N ASN A 133 -14.03 -1.26 -12.78
CA ASN A 133 -14.06 -2.15 -13.94
C ASN A 133 -13.93 -1.37 -15.27
N VAL A 134 -13.99 -2.10 -16.39
CA VAL A 134 -13.81 -1.51 -17.73
C VAL A 134 -14.95 -0.56 -18.09
N VAL A 135 -16.16 -0.82 -17.63
CA VAL A 135 -17.31 0.08 -17.89
C VAL A 135 -17.11 1.42 -17.19
N ASP A 136 -16.59 1.39 -15.96
CA ASP A 136 -16.30 2.61 -15.21
C ASP A 136 -15.22 3.45 -15.91
N VAL A 137 -14.13 2.82 -16.37
CA VAL A 137 -13.05 3.56 -17.05
C VAL A 137 -13.50 4.10 -18.41
N ASP A 138 -14.35 3.35 -19.15
CA ASP A 138 -14.94 3.84 -20.39
C ASP A 138 -15.78 5.09 -20.12
N ALA A 139 -16.60 5.09 -19.07
CA ALA A 139 -17.44 6.24 -18.68
C ALA A 139 -16.58 7.46 -18.31
N ILE A 140 -15.50 7.26 -17.52
CA ILE A 140 -14.56 8.33 -17.14
C ILE A 140 -13.89 8.90 -18.39
N SER A 141 -13.32 8.06 -19.25
CA SER A 141 -12.61 8.49 -20.44
C SER A 141 -13.54 9.23 -21.42
N THR A 142 -14.74 8.69 -21.65
CA THR A 142 -15.75 9.36 -22.50
C THR A 142 -16.10 10.73 -21.92
N TYR A 143 -16.34 10.83 -20.60
CA TYR A 143 -16.66 12.11 -19.97
C TYR A 143 -15.53 13.12 -20.11
N ILE A 144 -14.27 12.70 -19.92
CA ILE A 144 -13.09 13.57 -20.10
C ILE A 144 -13.02 14.08 -21.55
N ASP A 145 -13.21 13.21 -22.52
CA ASP A 145 -13.12 13.56 -23.94
C ASP A 145 -14.23 14.50 -24.40
N GLU A 146 -15.46 14.29 -23.93
CA GLU A 146 -16.63 15.10 -24.31
C GLU A 146 -16.70 16.45 -23.58
N HIS A 147 -16.34 16.50 -22.29
CA HIS A 147 -16.55 17.68 -21.45
C HIS A 147 -15.28 18.50 -21.20
N GLN A 148 -14.08 17.93 -21.50
CA GLN A 148 -12.78 18.60 -21.31
C GLN A 148 -12.62 19.25 -19.92
N PRO A 149 -12.85 18.49 -18.81
CA PRO A 149 -12.81 19.02 -17.45
C PRO A 149 -11.45 19.67 -17.15
N LYS A 150 -11.45 20.74 -16.35
CA LYS A 150 -10.24 21.45 -15.93
C LYS A 150 -9.93 21.25 -14.47
N LYS A 151 -10.95 21.08 -13.63
CA LYS A 151 -10.81 20.87 -12.18
C LYS A 151 -11.31 19.48 -11.82
N ALA A 152 -10.45 18.67 -11.25
CA ALA A 152 -10.81 17.35 -10.76
C ALA A 152 -10.66 17.27 -9.24
N ILE A 153 -11.63 16.62 -8.60
CA ILE A 153 -11.55 16.29 -7.17
C ILE A 153 -11.46 14.77 -7.03
N VAL A 154 -10.45 14.29 -6.29
CA VAL A 154 -10.35 12.90 -5.89
C VAL A 154 -10.62 12.81 -4.39
N ILE A 155 -11.60 11.99 -4.00
CA ILE A 155 -11.98 11.78 -2.60
C ILE A 155 -11.50 10.39 -2.16
N GLY A 156 -10.51 10.38 -1.27
CA GLY A 156 -9.82 9.19 -0.77
C GLY A 156 -8.40 9.05 -1.34
N ALA A 157 -7.41 9.08 -0.47
CA ALA A 157 -5.98 9.01 -0.79
C ALA A 157 -5.37 7.60 -0.59
N GLY A 158 -6.14 6.54 -0.89
CA GLY A 158 -5.64 5.18 -1.00
C GLY A 158 -4.93 4.93 -2.34
N PHE A 159 -4.56 3.67 -2.63
CA PHE A 159 -3.86 3.30 -3.87
C PHE A 159 -4.56 3.82 -5.14
N ILE A 160 -5.85 3.49 -5.32
CA ILE A 160 -6.63 3.91 -6.50
C ILE A 160 -6.70 5.44 -6.59
N GLY A 161 -6.94 6.11 -5.45
CA GLY A 161 -7.03 7.58 -5.42
C GLY A 161 -5.74 8.24 -5.88
N LEU A 162 -4.59 7.78 -5.39
CA LEU A 162 -3.28 8.33 -5.75
C LEU A 162 -2.92 8.07 -7.22
N GLU A 163 -3.18 6.86 -7.74
CA GLU A 163 -3.00 6.56 -9.17
C GLU A 163 -3.89 7.43 -10.05
N MET A 164 -5.14 7.70 -9.61
CA MET A 164 -6.05 8.58 -10.35
C MET A 164 -5.67 10.07 -10.25
N VAL A 165 -5.13 10.53 -9.12
CA VAL A 165 -4.57 11.89 -9.00
C VAL A 165 -3.50 12.11 -10.05
N GLU A 166 -2.54 11.19 -10.17
CA GLU A 166 -1.50 11.23 -11.19
C GLU A 166 -2.10 11.20 -12.61
N SER A 167 -3.04 10.28 -12.85
CA SER A 167 -3.66 10.11 -14.16
C SER A 167 -4.44 11.36 -14.62
N LEU A 168 -5.21 11.98 -13.74
CA LEU A 168 -5.96 13.20 -14.05
C LEU A 168 -5.05 14.41 -14.23
N ALA A 169 -3.97 14.51 -13.44
CA ALA A 169 -2.95 15.53 -13.61
C ALA A 169 -2.22 15.39 -14.97
N HIS A 170 -1.88 14.17 -15.41
CA HIS A 170 -1.33 13.91 -16.75
C HIS A 170 -2.28 14.32 -17.87
N ARG A 171 -3.60 14.24 -17.66
CA ARG A 171 -4.63 14.77 -18.58
C ARG A 171 -4.77 16.30 -18.52
N GLY A 172 -3.93 17.00 -17.76
CA GLY A 172 -3.86 18.46 -17.69
C GLY A 172 -4.93 19.11 -16.82
N MET A 173 -5.48 18.39 -15.84
CA MET A 173 -6.43 18.93 -14.88
C MET A 173 -5.74 19.47 -13.63
N ASP A 174 -6.32 20.51 -13.03
CA ASP A 174 -6.00 20.93 -11.66
C ASP A 174 -6.64 19.94 -10.70
N VAL A 175 -5.83 19.18 -9.96
CA VAL A 175 -6.31 18.11 -9.10
C VAL A 175 -6.30 18.52 -7.63
N THR A 176 -7.46 18.35 -6.98
CA THR A 176 -7.61 18.45 -5.52
C THR A 176 -7.84 17.05 -4.95
N LEU A 177 -7.04 16.68 -3.94
CA LEU A 177 -7.18 15.40 -3.21
C LEU A 177 -7.72 15.66 -1.81
N ILE A 178 -8.80 14.96 -1.44
CA ILE A 178 -9.44 15.05 -0.13
C ILE A 178 -9.29 13.70 0.56
N GLU A 179 -8.75 13.68 1.79
CA GLU A 179 -8.57 12.48 2.59
C GLU A 179 -9.05 12.72 4.03
N LYS A 180 -9.92 11.84 4.50
CA LYS A 180 -10.44 11.90 5.87
C LYS A 180 -9.39 11.53 6.93
N ALA A 181 -8.46 10.64 6.59
CA ALA A 181 -7.33 10.32 7.46
C ALA A 181 -6.36 11.51 7.57
N PRO A 182 -5.56 11.58 8.64
CA PRO A 182 -4.64 12.71 8.86
C PRO A 182 -3.54 12.82 7.80
N HIS A 183 -3.26 11.77 7.05
CA HIS A 183 -2.25 11.74 5.99
C HIS A 183 -2.71 10.91 4.78
N VAL A 184 -2.08 11.10 3.65
CA VAL A 184 -2.29 10.29 2.43
C VAL A 184 -1.75 8.87 2.62
N LEU A 185 -2.18 7.95 1.76
CA LEU A 185 -1.75 6.54 1.77
C LEU A 185 -1.86 5.88 3.15
N PRO A 186 -3.07 5.77 3.75
CA PRO A 186 -3.29 5.29 5.11
C PRO A 186 -2.68 3.92 5.48
N PRO A 187 -2.32 3.02 4.53
CA PRO A 187 -1.57 1.81 4.85
C PRO A 187 -0.11 2.03 5.29
N MET A 188 0.48 3.19 4.98
CA MET A 188 1.81 3.59 5.47
C MET A 188 1.72 4.36 6.79
N ASP A 189 2.83 4.46 7.51
CA ASP A 189 2.93 5.31 8.70
C ASP A 189 3.12 6.78 8.28
N GLU A 190 2.77 7.71 9.18
CA GLU A 190 2.65 9.15 8.91
C GLU A 190 3.93 9.75 8.32
N GLU A 191 5.08 9.47 8.94
CA GLU A 191 6.36 10.02 8.50
C GLU A 191 6.76 9.52 7.10
N MET A 192 6.45 8.25 6.80
CA MET A 192 6.71 7.69 5.47
C MET A 192 5.73 8.27 4.44
N ALA A 193 4.45 8.40 4.78
CA ALA A 193 3.44 9.02 3.91
C ALA A 193 3.74 10.49 3.61
N THR A 194 4.48 11.18 4.48
CA THR A 194 4.86 12.59 4.29
C THR A 194 5.70 12.80 3.03
N PHE A 195 6.56 11.85 2.65
CA PHE A 195 7.30 11.95 1.38
C PHE A 195 6.36 12.01 0.18
N ILE A 196 5.29 11.23 0.21
CA ILE A 196 4.25 11.24 -0.85
C ILE A 196 3.46 12.55 -0.81
N THR A 197 3.13 13.06 0.38
CA THR A 197 2.51 14.38 0.55
C THR A 197 3.34 15.48 -0.13
N ARG A 198 4.66 15.50 0.13
CA ARG A 198 5.57 16.48 -0.48
C ARG A 198 5.68 16.34 -1.99
N GLU A 199 5.65 15.12 -2.49
CA GLU A 199 5.65 14.88 -3.94
C GLU A 199 4.38 15.41 -4.60
N LEU A 200 3.22 15.15 -4.01
CA LEU A 200 1.92 15.66 -4.49
C LEU A 200 1.91 17.20 -4.51
N GLU A 201 2.35 17.84 -3.42
CA GLU A 201 2.48 19.31 -3.34
C GLU A 201 3.44 19.85 -4.42
N ARG A 202 4.59 19.20 -4.60
CA ARG A 202 5.58 19.57 -5.63
C ARG A 202 5.03 19.49 -7.05
N LYS A 203 4.12 18.56 -7.28
CA LYS A 203 3.42 18.37 -8.57
C LYS A 203 2.19 19.27 -8.74
N GLY A 204 1.90 20.12 -7.77
CA GLY A 204 0.83 21.11 -7.84
C GLY A 204 -0.54 20.55 -7.44
N VAL A 205 -0.60 19.40 -6.80
CA VAL A 205 -1.85 18.84 -6.27
C VAL A 205 -2.26 19.60 -5.00
N THR A 206 -3.50 20.07 -4.94
CA THR A 206 -4.05 20.68 -3.73
C THR A 206 -4.52 19.57 -2.77
N LEU A 207 -4.08 19.64 -1.51
CA LEU A 207 -4.35 18.59 -0.51
C LEU A 207 -5.22 19.08 0.64
N TYR A 208 -6.25 18.30 0.97
CA TYR A 208 -7.04 18.43 2.18
C TYR A 208 -7.00 17.09 2.93
N THR A 209 -6.26 17.01 4.03
CA THR A 209 -6.17 15.82 4.89
C THR A 209 -6.81 16.07 6.25
N GLY A 210 -7.28 15.00 6.92
CA GLY A 210 -7.99 15.11 8.20
C GLY A 210 -9.41 15.66 8.08
N ILE A 211 -9.98 15.70 6.87
CA ILE A 211 -11.30 16.27 6.60
C ILE A 211 -12.02 15.48 5.50
N ALA A 212 -13.34 15.39 5.59
CA ALA A 212 -14.15 14.69 4.59
C ALA A 212 -15.02 15.64 3.77
N ALA A 213 -15.44 15.16 2.59
CA ALA A 213 -16.50 15.78 1.80
C ALA A 213 -17.85 15.53 2.48
N ALA A 214 -18.56 16.59 2.84
CA ALA A 214 -19.84 16.55 3.55
C ALA A 214 -21.03 16.50 2.60
N SER A 215 -21.02 17.31 1.54
CA SER A 215 -22.13 17.37 0.57
C SER A 215 -21.68 17.75 -0.83
N PHE A 216 -22.59 17.51 -1.78
CA PHE A 216 -22.43 17.85 -3.19
C PHE A 216 -23.58 18.77 -3.58
N GLU A 217 -23.28 19.87 -4.24
CA GLU A 217 -24.23 20.89 -4.67
C GLU A 217 -24.09 21.17 -6.17
N ASN A 218 -25.08 21.83 -6.75
CA ASN A 218 -25.08 22.19 -8.19
C ASN A 218 -24.80 20.98 -9.11
N ASP A 219 -25.55 19.90 -8.91
CA ASP A 219 -25.42 18.64 -9.67
C ASP A 219 -23.99 18.04 -9.63
N GLY A 220 -23.29 18.23 -8.50
CA GLY A 220 -21.93 17.72 -8.26
C GLY A 220 -20.80 18.70 -8.60
N LYS A 221 -21.12 19.88 -9.19
CA LYS A 221 -20.10 20.87 -9.56
C LYS A 221 -19.48 21.62 -8.37
N THR A 222 -20.05 21.44 -7.19
CA THR A 222 -19.53 22.02 -5.94
C THR A 222 -19.47 20.97 -4.87
N VAL A 223 -18.29 20.74 -4.31
CA VAL A 223 -18.05 19.84 -3.18
C VAL A 223 -17.84 20.67 -1.92
N ILE A 224 -18.63 20.41 -0.87
CA ILE A 224 -18.54 21.10 0.42
C ILE A 224 -17.85 20.17 1.42
N LEU A 225 -16.80 20.66 2.07
CA LEU A 225 -16.08 19.95 3.13
C LEU A 225 -16.77 20.12 4.48
N GLU A 226 -16.39 19.29 5.47
CA GLU A 226 -16.96 19.31 6.83
C GLU A 226 -16.76 20.66 7.56
N ASP A 227 -15.74 21.44 7.21
CA ASP A 227 -15.47 22.78 7.75
C ASP A 227 -16.20 23.91 7.01
N GLY A 228 -16.99 23.58 5.99
CA GLY A 228 -17.71 24.53 5.16
C GLY A 228 -16.91 25.05 3.95
N THR A 229 -15.69 24.61 3.74
CA THR A 229 -14.91 24.94 2.54
C THR A 229 -15.64 24.45 1.29
N SER A 230 -15.79 25.32 0.30
CA SER A 230 -16.47 25.07 -0.97
C SER A 230 -15.44 24.93 -2.09
N LEU A 231 -15.50 23.83 -2.84
CA LEU A 231 -14.58 23.51 -3.91
C LEU A 231 -15.34 23.26 -5.22
N ASP A 232 -14.90 23.90 -6.29
CA ASP A 232 -15.45 23.65 -7.62
C ASP A 232 -14.89 22.35 -8.22
N SER A 233 -15.72 21.58 -8.89
CA SER A 233 -15.35 20.33 -9.55
C SER A 233 -16.05 20.16 -10.89
N ASP A 234 -15.27 19.95 -11.95
CA ASP A 234 -15.78 19.52 -13.24
C ASP A 234 -15.90 17.98 -13.29
N LEU A 235 -15.04 17.25 -12.54
CA LEU A 235 -15.05 15.81 -12.41
C LEU A 235 -14.68 15.42 -10.97
N THR A 236 -15.48 14.57 -10.35
CA THR A 236 -15.20 14.03 -9.03
C THR A 236 -15.02 12.52 -9.09
N LEU A 237 -13.89 12.01 -8.59
CA LEU A 237 -13.66 10.58 -8.40
C LEU A 237 -13.80 10.20 -6.94
N LEU A 238 -14.64 9.20 -6.67
CA LEU A 238 -14.84 8.66 -5.32
C LEU A 238 -14.04 7.36 -5.14
N SER A 239 -13.04 7.39 -4.26
CA SER A 239 -12.14 6.27 -3.98
C SER A 239 -11.92 6.04 -2.47
N VAL A 240 -13.00 6.19 -1.67
CA VAL A 240 -12.98 6.10 -0.20
C VAL A 240 -12.89 4.67 0.36
N GLY A 241 -12.49 3.73 -0.46
CA GLY A 241 -12.28 2.33 -0.12
C GLY A 241 -13.32 1.39 -0.73
N VAL A 242 -13.19 0.12 -0.36
CA VAL A 242 -14.01 -0.97 -0.88
C VAL A 242 -14.56 -1.83 0.25
N VAL A 243 -15.68 -2.50 -0.02
CA VAL A 243 -16.25 -3.55 0.84
C VAL A 243 -16.44 -4.83 0.05
N PRO A 244 -16.35 -6.02 0.67
CA PRO A 244 -16.65 -7.28 0.02
C PRO A 244 -18.00 -7.26 -0.69
N ALA A 245 -18.05 -7.80 -1.90
CA ALA A 245 -19.32 -8.00 -2.60
C ALA A 245 -20.00 -9.29 -2.10
N SER A 246 -20.33 -9.34 -0.81
CA SER A 246 -20.81 -10.53 -0.10
C SER A 246 -22.34 -10.65 -0.03
N ASP A 247 -23.08 -9.78 -0.70
CA ASP A 247 -24.56 -9.77 -0.63
C ASP A 247 -25.18 -11.11 -1.03
N LEU A 248 -24.72 -11.73 -2.12
CA LEU A 248 -25.14 -13.05 -2.57
C LEU A 248 -24.84 -14.13 -1.52
N ALA A 249 -23.63 -14.08 -0.92
CA ALA A 249 -23.23 -15.04 0.11
C ALA A 249 -24.11 -14.92 1.36
N LYS A 250 -24.37 -13.69 1.83
CA LYS A 250 -25.25 -13.44 2.98
C LYS A 250 -26.68 -13.93 2.71
N LYS A 251 -27.21 -13.67 1.54
CA LYS A 251 -28.54 -14.14 1.13
C LYS A 251 -28.65 -15.66 1.17
N ALA A 252 -27.57 -16.37 0.81
CA ALA A 252 -27.47 -17.83 0.85
C ALA A 252 -27.22 -18.42 2.25
N GLY A 253 -27.11 -17.61 3.30
CA GLY A 253 -26.77 -18.09 4.65
C GLY A 253 -25.30 -18.44 4.87
N ILE A 254 -24.43 -17.99 3.98
CA ILE A 254 -22.97 -18.13 4.14
C ILE A 254 -22.50 -17.15 5.22
N GLN A 255 -21.70 -17.66 6.16
CA GLN A 255 -21.20 -16.88 7.28
C GLN A 255 -20.20 -15.81 6.81
N THR A 256 -20.37 -14.61 7.37
CA THR A 256 -19.47 -13.47 7.19
C THR A 256 -18.93 -12.99 8.53
N GLY A 257 -17.78 -12.35 8.51
CA GLY A 257 -17.12 -11.79 9.69
C GLY A 257 -16.87 -10.28 9.56
N MET A 258 -15.67 -9.83 9.93
CA MET A 258 -15.31 -8.42 9.90
C MET A 258 -15.61 -7.78 8.53
N ARG A 259 -16.18 -6.57 8.54
CA ARG A 259 -16.54 -5.80 7.34
C ARG A 259 -17.33 -6.62 6.30
N GLU A 260 -18.12 -7.59 6.75
CA GLU A 260 -18.92 -8.50 5.90
C GLU A 260 -18.11 -9.42 4.98
N GLY A 261 -16.81 -9.63 5.25
CA GLY A 261 -15.99 -10.59 4.52
C GLY A 261 -16.45 -12.02 4.71
N ILE A 262 -16.42 -12.83 3.65
CA ILE A 262 -16.84 -14.24 3.67
C ILE A 262 -15.84 -15.04 4.50
N LEU A 263 -16.35 -15.80 5.47
CA LEU A 263 -15.56 -16.75 6.25
C LEU A 263 -15.32 -18.03 5.47
N VAL A 264 -14.08 -18.47 5.43
CA VAL A 264 -13.68 -19.74 4.81
C VAL A 264 -12.72 -20.49 5.72
N ASP A 265 -12.71 -21.80 5.60
CA ASP A 265 -11.74 -22.67 6.27
C ASP A 265 -10.36 -22.67 5.58
N GLU A 266 -9.46 -23.52 6.05
CA GLU A 266 -8.13 -23.67 5.46
C GLU A 266 -8.13 -24.23 4.02
N ASN A 267 -9.25 -24.76 3.55
CA ASN A 267 -9.47 -25.31 2.22
C ASN A 267 -10.28 -24.35 1.32
N TYR A 268 -10.52 -23.11 1.77
CA TYR A 268 -11.38 -22.13 1.10
C TYR A 268 -12.86 -22.51 1.08
N GLU A 269 -13.31 -23.56 1.80
CA GLU A 269 -14.71 -23.95 1.88
C GLU A 269 -15.44 -23.06 2.89
N THR A 270 -16.67 -22.67 2.58
CA THR A 270 -17.55 -21.91 3.47
C THR A 270 -18.22 -22.83 4.49
N ASN A 271 -19.10 -22.29 5.34
CA ASN A 271 -19.95 -23.11 6.21
C ASN A 271 -20.97 -23.98 5.44
N ILE A 272 -21.17 -23.74 4.15
CA ILE A 272 -22.04 -24.57 3.28
C ILE A 272 -21.16 -25.46 2.42
N LYS A 273 -21.37 -26.77 2.55
CA LYS A 273 -20.59 -27.79 1.83
C LYS A 273 -20.61 -27.57 0.32
N ASN A 274 -19.47 -27.79 -0.33
CA ASN A 274 -19.27 -27.62 -1.77
C ASN A 274 -19.32 -26.18 -2.27
N ILE A 275 -19.40 -25.18 -1.36
CA ILE A 275 -19.30 -23.77 -1.70
C ILE A 275 -17.99 -23.21 -1.16
N TYR A 276 -17.17 -22.69 -2.03
CA TYR A 276 -15.85 -22.11 -1.76
C TYR A 276 -15.87 -20.61 -2.04
N ALA A 277 -14.95 -19.86 -1.41
CA ALA A 277 -14.80 -18.45 -1.74
C ALA A 277 -13.31 -18.05 -1.79
N VAL A 278 -12.98 -17.10 -2.69
CA VAL A 278 -11.62 -16.60 -2.91
C VAL A 278 -11.61 -15.11 -3.30
N GLY A 279 -10.45 -14.48 -3.21
CA GLY A 279 -10.22 -13.10 -3.66
C GLY A 279 -10.59 -12.06 -2.61
N ASP A 280 -10.88 -10.84 -3.07
CA ASP A 280 -11.08 -9.66 -2.22
C ASP A 280 -12.30 -9.77 -1.29
N ALA A 281 -13.17 -10.76 -1.51
CA ALA A 281 -14.39 -10.95 -0.73
C ALA A 281 -14.20 -11.76 0.56
N ILE A 282 -13.06 -12.42 0.74
CA ILE A 282 -12.85 -13.35 1.86
C ILE A 282 -12.02 -12.74 3.00
N ILE A 283 -12.23 -13.26 4.20
CA ILE A 283 -11.34 -13.05 5.34
C ILE A 283 -10.18 -14.06 5.24
N VAL A 284 -8.98 -13.57 5.51
CA VAL A 284 -7.76 -14.38 5.56
C VAL A 284 -7.05 -14.14 6.90
N LYS A 285 -6.11 -15.02 7.26
CA LYS A 285 -5.24 -14.79 8.41
C LYS A 285 -4.07 -13.87 8.03
N GLN A 286 -3.80 -12.85 8.86
CA GLN A 286 -2.53 -12.13 8.83
C GLN A 286 -1.43 -13.10 9.31
N GLN A 287 -0.41 -13.34 8.47
CA GLN A 287 0.59 -14.38 8.77
C GLN A 287 1.49 -14.06 9.97
N ILE A 288 1.60 -12.80 10.35
CA ILE A 288 2.46 -12.33 11.44
C ILE A 288 1.77 -12.50 12.79
N THR A 289 0.48 -12.10 12.88
CA THR A 289 -0.30 -12.13 14.14
C THR A 289 -1.21 -13.35 14.25
N GLY A 290 -1.59 -13.97 13.15
CA GLY A 290 -2.60 -15.04 13.11
C GLY A 290 -4.04 -14.51 13.18
N GLU A 291 -4.25 -13.22 13.28
CA GLU A 291 -5.57 -12.58 13.36
C GLU A 291 -6.28 -12.54 12.01
N ASP A 292 -7.59 -12.38 12.06
CA ASP A 292 -8.40 -12.18 10.86
C ASP A 292 -8.12 -10.82 10.23
N THR A 293 -7.98 -10.81 8.92
CA THR A 293 -7.75 -9.59 8.14
C THR A 293 -8.36 -9.71 6.75
N MET A 294 -8.43 -8.58 6.06
CA MET A 294 -8.85 -8.50 4.68
C MET A 294 -7.74 -7.89 3.84
N ILE A 295 -7.36 -8.59 2.77
CA ILE A 295 -6.29 -8.16 1.86
C ILE A 295 -6.81 -8.23 0.43
N ALA A 296 -7.30 -7.09 -0.05
CA ALA A 296 -7.84 -6.93 -1.40
C ALA A 296 -6.71 -6.60 -2.39
N LEU A 297 -5.95 -7.61 -2.78
CA LEU A 297 -4.80 -7.51 -3.69
C LEU A 297 -4.85 -8.62 -4.74
N ALA A 298 -4.43 -8.30 -5.96
CA ALA A 298 -4.47 -9.20 -7.10
C ALA A 298 -3.61 -10.46 -6.93
N SER A 299 -2.42 -10.34 -6.36
CA SER A 299 -1.51 -11.48 -6.15
C SER A 299 -2.10 -12.54 -5.20
N PRO A 300 -2.60 -12.18 -3.98
CA PRO A 300 -3.36 -13.11 -3.13
C PRO A 300 -4.56 -13.73 -3.83
N ALA A 301 -5.39 -12.94 -4.52
CA ALA A 301 -6.58 -13.42 -5.22
C ALA A 301 -6.24 -14.49 -6.27
N ASN A 302 -5.23 -14.25 -7.11
CA ASN A 302 -4.75 -15.22 -8.11
C ASN A 302 -4.23 -16.52 -7.47
N ARG A 303 -3.43 -16.40 -6.40
CA ARG A 303 -2.92 -17.56 -5.65
C ARG A 303 -4.05 -18.38 -5.04
N GLN A 304 -5.04 -17.73 -4.42
CA GLN A 304 -6.21 -18.38 -3.81
C GLN A 304 -7.03 -19.10 -4.86
N GLY A 305 -7.29 -18.48 -6.02
CA GLY A 305 -7.99 -19.12 -7.14
C GLY A 305 -7.28 -20.38 -7.61
N ARG A 306 -5.96 -20.37 -7.75
CA ARG A 306 -5.16 -21.56 -8.07
C ARG A 306 -5.27 -22.63 -6.98
N GLN A 307 -5.19 -22.24 -5.70
CA GLN A 307 -5.20 -23.17 -4.57
C GLN A 307 -6.56 -23.83 -4.37
N VAL A 308 -7.67 -23.10 -4.51
CA VAL A 308 -9.01 -23.71 -4.41
C VAL A 308 -9.27 -24.72 -5.53
N ALA A 309 -8.77 -24.44 -6.73
CA ALA A 309 -8.83 -25.42 -7.83
C ALA A 309 -8.04 -26.70 -7.52
N ASP A 310 -6.85 -26.56 -6.93
CA ASP A 310 -6.06 -27.70 -6.45
C ASP A 310 -6.84 -28.50 -5.39
N VAL A 311 -7.47 -27.83 -4.40
CA VAL A 311 -8.30 -28.47 -3.35
C VAL A 311 -9.48 -29.22 -3.94
N ILE A 312 -10.26 -28.59 -4.82
CA ILE A 312 -11.42 -29.21 -5.49
C ILE A 312 -11.00 -30.46 -6.30
N SER A 313 -9.79 -30.45 -6.82
CA SER A 313 -9.22 -31.60 -7.57
C SER A 313 -8.54 -32.65 -6.68
N GLY A 314 -8.66 -32.57 -5.35
CA GLY A 314 -8.11 -33.54 -4.41
C GLY A 314 -6.64 -33.32 -4.01
N ASN A 315 -6.01 -32.25 -4.46
CA ASN A 315 -4.64 -31.92 -4.05
C ASN A 315 -4.63 -31.23 -2.68
N LYS A 316 -3.67 -31.60 -1.83
CA LYS A 316 -3.50 -30.97 -0.52
C LYS A 316 -2.94 -29.55 -0.67
N ARG A 317 -3.75 -28.56 -0.39
CA ARG A 317 -3.37 -27.16 -0.27
C ARG A 317 -4.07 -26.55 0.94
N LYS A 318 -3.46 -25.50 1.52
CA LYS A 318 -4.04 -24.78 2.67
C LYS A 318 -3.93 -23.30 2.45
N ASN A 319 -4.96 -22.60 2.83
CA ASN A 319 -4.95 -21.15 2.98
C ASN A 319 -4.01 -20.77 4.14
N LYS A 320 -2.84 -20.26 3.81
CA LYS A 320 -1.83 -19.83 4.80
C LYS A 320 -1.98 -18.35 5.17
N GLY A 321 -3.03 -17.70 4.71
CA GLY A 321 -3.20 -16.26 4.90
C GLY A 321 -2.28 -15.42 4.01
N SER A 322 -2.06 -14.18 4.41
CA SER A 322 -1.26 -13.20 3.65
C SER A 322 -0.53 -12.24 4.59
N ILE A 323 0.59 -11.68 4.13
CA ILE A 323 1.33 -10.62 4.85
C ILE A 323 0.92 -9.21 4.39
N GLY A 324 0.33 -9.05 3.21
CA GLY A 324 -0.11 -7.76 2.69
C GLY A 324 1.04 -6.94 2.09
N THR A 325 1.65 -7.42 1.00
CA THR A 325 2.69 -6.67 0.28
C THR A 325 2.05 -5.88 -0.85
N ALA A 326 2.32 -4.57 -0.89
CA ALA A 326 1.75 -3.64 -1.85
C ALA A 326 2.75 -2.55 -2.26
N ILE A 327 2.55 -1.99 -3.44
CA ILE A 327 3.33 -0.87 -3.97
C ILE A 327 2.42 0.02 -4.83
N VAL A 328 2.72 1.31 -4.85
CA VAL A 328 2.07 2.30 -5.72
C VAL A 328 3.12 3.26 -6.27
N ARG A 329 2.93 3.68 -7.51
CA ARG A 329 3.65 4.83 -8.08
C ARG A 329 2.83 6.10 -7.80
N VAL A 330 3.50 7.16 -7.40
CA VAL A 330 2.92 8.49 -7.23
C VAL A 330 3.89 9.48 -7.87
N PHE A 331 3.64 9.84 -9.11
CA PHE A 331 4.51 10.66 -9.95
C PHE A 331 5.94 10.09 -10.05
N ASP A 332 6.93 10.79 -9.48
CA ASP A 332 8.33 10.39 -9.57
C ASP A 332 8.74 9.40 -8.47
N LEU A 333 7.85 9.10 -7.52
CA LEU A 333 8.14 8.23 -6.39
C LEU A 333 7.32 6.93 -6.46
N ALA A 334 7.91 5.87 -5.94
CA ALA A 334 7.22 4.65 -5.56
C ALA A 334 7.14 4.55 -4.05
N ALA A 335 6.00 4.07 -3.54
CA ALA A 335 5.78 3.79 -2.13
C ALA A 335 5.37 2.33 -1.96
N GLY A 336 6.20 1.54 -1.28
CA GLY A 336 5.98 0.12 -1.06
C GLY A 336 5.89 -0.23 0.41
N SER A 337 5.08 -1.23 0.75
CA SER A 337 4.95 -1.74 2.12
C SER A 337 4.74 -3.25 2.16
N THR A 338 5.14 -3.88 3.26
CA THR A 338 4.90 -5.29 3.53
C THR A 338 4.74 -5.52 5.03
N GLY A 339 3.93 -6.49 5.41
CA GLY A 339 3.65 -6.81 6.82
C GLY A 339 2.74 -5.79 7.50
N LEU A 340 3.08 -5.44 8.73
CA LEU A 340 2.29 -4.56 9.60
C LEU A 340 2.92 -3.16 9.68
N ASN A 341 2.08 -2.15 9.85
CA ASN A 341 2.48 -0.79 10.19
C ASN A 341 2.34 -0.56 11.72
N GLU A 342 2.83 0.59 12.22
CA GLU A 342 2.77 0.91 13.65
C GLU A 342 1.34 0.93 14.20
N ARG A 343 0.39 1.47 13.43
CA ARG A 343 -1.01 1.52 13.84
C ARG A 343 -1.57 0.11 14.08
N GLN A 344 -1.26 -0.83 13.19
CA GLN A 344 -1.72 -2.22 13.33
C GLN A 344 -1.06 -2.91 14.53
N LEU A 345 0.24 -2.70 14.75
CA LEU A 345 0.95 -3.23 15.91
C LEU A 345 0.39 -2.69 17.23
N LYS A 346 0.13 -1.37 17.29
CA LYS A 346 -0.52 -0.73 18.46
C LYS A 346 -1.92 -1.27 18.70
N MET A 347 -2.71 -1.50 17.65
CA MET A 347 -4.07 -2.07 17.77
C MET A 347 -4.07 -3.51 18.27
N SER A 348 -3.04 -4.29 17.98
CA SER A 348 -2.86 -5.68 18.44
C SER A 348 -2.05 -5.78 19.74
N ASP A 349 -1.75 -4.66 20.39
CA ASP A 349 -0.94 -4.58 21.63
C ASP A 349 0.40 -5.32 21.54
N ILE A 350 1.06 -5.18 20.39
CA ILE A 350 2.37 -5.79 20.08
C ILE A 350 3.46 -4.75 20.30
N GLU A 351 4.42 -5.04 21.16
CA GLU A 351 5.63 -4.23 21.33
C GLU A 351 6.52 -4.32 20.08
N TYR A 352 7.08 -3.19 19.68
CA TYR A 352 7.94 -3.12 18.50
C TYR A 352 9.00 -2.03 18.64
N LYS A 353 10.06 -2.17 17.86
CA LYS A 353 11.04 -1.11 17.57
C LYS A 353 11.02 -0.75 16.10
N VAL A 354 11.51 0.44 15.81
CA VAL A 354 11.58 1.01 14.47
C VAL A 354 13.00 1.46 14.19
N VAL A 355 13.44 1.25 12.96
CA VAL A 355 14.63 1.89 12.40
C VAL A 355 14.31 2.47 11.04
N HIS A 356 14.84 3.67 10.78
CA HIS A 356 14.83 4.31 9.48
C HIS A 356 16.26 4.34 8.93
N VAL A 357 16.44 3.86 7.73
CA VAL A 357 17.71 3.93 7.01
C VAL A 357 17.50 4.58 5.65
N GLN A 358 18.47 5.38 5.26
CA GLN A 358 18.51 5.98 3.95
C GLN A 358 19.68 5.40 3.16
N GLY A 359 19.41 4.91 1.97
CA GLY A 359 20.41 4.34 1.10
C GLY A 359 20.13 4.62 -0.37
N LYS A 360 21.02 4.21 -1.24
CA LYS A 360 20.84 4.42 -2.69
C LYS A 360 20.32 3.16 -3.38
N SER A 361 19.59 3.35 -4.47
CA SER A 361 19.06 2.27 -5.31
C SER A 361 20.17 1.37 -5.84
N HIS A 362 21.34 1.95 -6.13
CA HIS A 362 22.56 1.26 -6.53
C HIS A 362 23.81 2.06 -6.10
N ALA A 363 25.00 1.63 -6.53
CA ALA A 363 26.25 2.26 -6.09
C ALA A 363 26.30 3.76 -6.42
N GLY A 364 26.51 4.59 -5.39
CA GLY A 364 26.39 6.03 -5.49
C GLY A 364 27.41 6.74 -6.37
N TYR A 365 28.46 6.05 -6.78
CA TYR A 365 29.46 6.53 -7.76
C TYR A 365 29.06 6.19 -9.21
N TYR A 366 28.03 5.35 -9.39
CA TYR A 366 27.49 5.04 -10.71
C TYR A 366 26.31 6.00 -11.01
N PRO A 367 26.19 6.52 -12.24
CA PRO A 367 25.16 7.51 -12.59
C PRO A 367 23.74 6.99 -12.39
N GLY A 368 22.83 7.89 -11.99
CA GLY A 368 21.40 7.59 -11.86
C GLY A 368 21.00 6.94 -10.53
N ALA A 369 21.89 6.94 -9.54
CA ALA A 369 21.56 6.40 -8.21
C ALA A 369 20.59 7.31 -7.45
N GLU A 370 19.38 6.79 -7.18
CA GLU A 370 18.32 7.48 -6.45
C GLU A 370 18.28 7.09 -4.97
N MET A 371 17.77 7.99 -4.13
CA MET A 371 17.64 7.72 -2.69
C MET A 371 16.42 6.85 -2.39
N ILE A 372 16.58 5.95 -1.43
CA ILE A 372 15.52 5.14 -0.85
C ILE A 372 15.50 5.40 0.65
N ASP A 373 14.35 5.78 1.16
CA ASP A 373 14.04 5.81 2.58
C ASP A 373 13.33 4.50 2.95
N LEU A 374 13.92 3.74 3.87
CA LEU A 374 13.45 2.43 4.29
C LEU A 374 13.21 2.41 5.79
N LYS A 375 11.99 2.07 6.19
CA LYS A 375 11.57 1.81 7.56
C LYS A 375 11.43 0.32 7.79
N LEU A 376 11.94 -0.18 8.92
CA LEU A 376 11.78 -1.56 9.37
C LEU A 376 11.16 -1.59 10.77
N LEU A 377 10.16 -2.45 10.97
CA LEU A 377 9.49 -2.67 12.25
C LEU A 377 9.78 -4.10 12.72
N PHE A 378 10.19 -4.27 13.97
CA PHE A 378 10.61 -5.58 14.48
C PHE A 378 10.36 -5.73 15.98
N ASP A 379 10.36 -6.98 16.43
CA ASP A 379 10.21 -7.38 17.82
C ASP A 379 11.47 -7.00 18.63
N PRO A 380 11.34 -6.23 19.73
CA PRO A 380 12.47 -5.80 20.54
C PRO A 380 13.17 -6.92 21.31
N GLU A 381 12.56 -8.10 21.45
CA GLU A 381 13.11 -9.22 22.22
C GLU A 381 13.86 -10.23 21.33
N ASN A 382 13.28 -10.58 20.19
CA ASN A 382 13.78 -11.68 19.36
C ASN A 382 14.09 -11.29 17.90
N GLY A 383 13.92 -10.02 17.56
CA GLY A 383 14.22 -9.50 16.22
C GLY A 383 13.29 -9.98 15.10
N LYS A 384 12.14 -10.59 15.40
CA LYS A 384 11.15 -10.99 14.39
C LYS A 384 10.72 -9.77 13.59
N ILE A 385 10.74 -9.85 12.27
CA ILE A 385 10.36 -8.77 11.40
C ILE A 385 8.83 -8.70 11.32
N PHE A 386 8.25 -7.56 11.68
CA PHE A 386 6.81 -7.31 11.62
C PHE A 386 6.39 -6.62 10.32
N GLY A 387 7.22 -5.75 9.78
CA GLY A 387 6.89 -5.04 8.56
C GLY A 387 7.98 -4.12 8.09
N ALA A 388 7.78 -3.60 6.88
CA ALA A 388 8.65 -2.59 6.30
C ALA A 388 7.89 -1.68 5.35
N GLN A 389 8.39 -0.46 5.20
CA GLN A 389 7.91 0.54 4.28
C GLN A 389 9.11 1.17 3.58
N ALA A 390 8.99 1.44 2.29
CA ALA A 390 10.06 2.08 1.53
C ALA A 390 9.50 3.08 0.53
N ILE A 391 10.23 4.19 0.35
CA ILE A 391 9.90 5.24 -0.61
C ILE A 391 11.16 5.64 -1.35
N GLY A 392 11.04 5.88 -2.64
CA GLY A 392 12.12 6.34 -3.50
C GLY A 392 11.71 6.35 -4.97
N ALA A 393 12.56 6.90 -5.82
CA ALA A 393 12.29 6.95 -7.25
C ALA A 393 12.63 5.63 -7.97
N ASP A 394 13.53 4.82 -7.41
CA ASP A 394 13.98 3.57 -8.02
C ASP A 394 14.33 2.51 -6.96
N GLY A 395 14.04 1.24 -7.24
CA GLY A 395 14.46 0.08 -6.45
C GLY A 395 13.71 -0.15 -5.13
N VAL A 396 12.57 0.51 -4.92
CA VAL A 396 11.67 0.30 -3.77
C VAL A 396 11.09 -1.11 -3.78
N ASP A 397 10.60 -1.56 -4.92
CA ASP A 397 10.03 -2.89 -5.16
C ASP A 397 10.99 -4.01 -4.73
N LYS A 398 12.24 -3.93 -5.17
CA LYS A 398 13.28 -4.90 -4.81
C LYS A 398 13.44 -5.04 -3.30
N ARG A 399 13.50 -3.93 -2.55
CA ARG A 399 13.72 -3.94 -1.09
C ARG A 399 12.51 -4.47 -0.35
N ILE A 400 11.32 -4.07 -0.76
CA ILE A 400 10.07 -4.57 -0.19
C ILE A 400 9.90 -6.07 -0.46
N ASP A 401 10.18 -6.55 -1.66
CA ASP A 401 10.09 -7.97 -2.01
C ASP A 401 11.11 -8.83 -1.22
N ILE A 402 12.32 -8.32 -1.00
CA ILE A 402 13.32 -8.99 -0.15
C ILE A 402 12.80 -9.13 1.28
N ILE A 403 12.29 -8.05 1.88
CA ILE A 403 11.78 -8.09 3.27
C ILE A 403 10.51 -8.93 3.35
N ALA A 404 9.60 -8.87 2.37
CA ALA A 404 8.45 -9.74 2.28
C ALA A 404 8.85 -11.22 2.25
N THR A 405 9.92 -11.54 1.52
CA THR A 405 10.49 -12.89 1.45
C THR A 405 11.12 -13.29 2.78
N ALA A 406 11.84 -12.39 3.45
CA ALA A 406 12.40 -12.61 4.78
C ALA A 406 11.31 -12.90 5.81
N ILE A 407 10.26 -12.07 5.89
CA ILE A 407 9.08 -12.32 6.75
C ILE A 407 8.48 -13.69 6.46
N LYS A 408 8.28 -14.02 5.19
CA LYS A 408 7.71 -15.29 4.77
C LYS A 408 8.59 -16.49 5.10
N GLY A 409 9.89 -16.31 5.05
CA GLY A 409 10.91 -17.32 5.42
C GLY A 409 11.08 -17.47 6.92
N GLY A 410 10.53 -16.59 7.74
CA GLY A 410 10.74 -16.57 9.20
C GLY A 410 12.09 -16.05 9.61
N LEU A 411 12.74 -15.24 8.76
CA LEU A 411 14.00 -14.58 9.07
C LEU A 411 13.78 -13.45 10.07
N THR A 412 14.83 -13.11 10.81
CA THR A 412 14.87 -12.04 11.81
C THR A 412 15.76 -10.88 11.34
N VAL A 413 15.85 -9.83 12.14
CA VAL A 413 16.77 -8.72 11.86
C VAL A 413 18.25 -9.16 11.89
N GLU A 414 18.57 -10.25 12.58
CA GLU A 414 19.91 -10.83 12.63
C GLU A 414 20.33 -11.42 11.27
N ASP A 415 19.36 -11.97 10.52
CA ASP A 415 19.61 -12.57 9.21
C ASP A 415 19.80 -11.52 8.10
N LEU A 416 19.18 -10.32 8.22
CA LEU A 416 19.22 -9.32 7.17
C LEU A 416 20.63 -8.87 6.75
N PRO A 417 21.59 -8.67 7.66
CA PRO A 417 22.99 -8.38 7.29
C PRO A 417 23.69 -9.51 6.53
N GLU A 418 23.27 -10.76 6.77
CA GLU A 418 23.86 -11.96 6.18
C GLU A 418 23.31 -12.27 4.77
N LEU A 419 22.25 -11.57 4.33
CA LEU A 419 21.68 -11.79 3.01
C LEU A 419 22.65 -11.33 1.92
N GLU A 420 22.98 -12.23 1.01
CA GLU A 420 23.80 -11.95 -0.17
C GLU A 420 22.92 -11.54 -1.34
N PHE A 421 23.09 -10.30 -1.81
CA PHE A 421 22.34 -9.79 -2.95
C PHE A 421 23.20 -9.69 -4.19
N SER A 422 22.56 -9.79 -5.36
CA SER A 422 23.23 -9.56 -6.63
C SER A 422 23.80 -8.16 -6.68
N TYR A 423 25.12 -8.05 -6.74
CA TYR A 423 25.84 -6.77 -6.76
C TYR A 423 26.68 -6.60 -8.01
N ALA A 424 26.46 -5.48 -8.65
CA ALA A 424 27.38 -4.76 -9.51
C ALA A 424 26.93 -3.28 -9.49
N PRO A 425 27.79 -2.31 -9.80
CA PRO A 425 27.47 -0.89 -9.63
C PRO A 425 26.13 -0.42 -10.20
N PRO A 426 25.64 -0.90 -11.35
CA PRO A 426 24.33 -0.51 -11.89
C PRO A 426 23.12 -1.13 -11.18
N PHE A 427 23.30 -2.17 -10.33
CA PHE A 427 22.20 -2.97 -9.81
C PHE A 427 21.99 -2.85 -8.30
N GLY A 428 22.99 -2.42 -7.55
CA GLY A 428 22.91 -2.33 -6.10
C GLY A 428 24.15 -1.71 -5.48
N SER A 429 24.20 -1.74 -4.16
CA SER A 429 25.37 -1.39 -3.34
C SER A 429 25.90 -2.64 -2.66
N ALA A 430 27.20 -2.70 -2.36
CA ALA A 430 27.79 -3.83 -1.63
C ALA A 430 27.16 -4.02 -0.24
N LYS A 431 26.66 -2.94 0.36
CA LYS A 431 25.77 -2.94 1.52
C LYS A 431 24.44 -2.34 1.07
N ASP A 432 23.48 -3.20 0.78
CA ASP A 432 22.15 -2.78 0.35
C ASP A 432 21.40 -2.10 1.52
N PRO A 433 20.44 -1.18 1.26
CA PRO A 433 19.58 -0.62 2.31
C PRO A 433 18.95 -1.68 3.23
N VAL A 434 18.62 -2.88 2.73
CA VAL A 434 18.12 -3.99 3.58
C VAL A 434 19.17 -4.49 4.54
N ASN A 435 20.42 -4.70 4.10
CA ASN A 435 21.52 -5.06 5.03
C ASN A 435 21.74 -3.95 6.06
N MET A 436 21.69 -2.69 5.65
CA MET A 436 21.87 -1.54 6.55
C MET A 436 20.74 -1.45 7.59
N ALA A 437 19.50 -1.74 7.21
CA ALA A 437 18.37 -1.81 8.14
C ALA A 437 18.59 -2.94 9.18
N GLY A 438 19.10 -4.09 8.75
CA GLY A 438 19.48 -5.18 9.63
C GLY A 438 20.57 -4.77 10.62
N TYR A 439 21.65 -4.13 10.17
CA TYR A 439 22.71 -3.63 11.08
C TYR A 439 22.17 -2.60 12.08
N ALA A 440 21.32 -1.66 11.64
CA ALA A 440 20.74 -0.66 12.53
C ALA A 440 19.81 -1.31 13.58
N ALA A 441 18.98 -2.27 13.16
CA ALA A 441 18.08 -3.01 14.04
C ALA A 441 18.86 -3.85 15.07
N LEU A 442 19.93 -4.55 14.66
CA LEU A 442 20.80 -5.30 15.55
C LEU A 442 21.44 -4.40 16.62
N ASN A 443 21.94 -3.22 16.24
CA ASN A 443 22.52 -2.29 17.21
C ASN A 443 21.51 -1.89 18.29
N LEU A 444 20.21 -1.76 17.95
CA LEU A 444 19.14 -1.49 18.92
C LEU A 444 18.79 -2.74 19.75
N LEU A 445 18.77 -3.92 19.14
CA LEU A 445 18.43 -5.18 19.81
C LEU A 445 19.48 -5.55 20.85
N GLU A 446 20.76 -5.36 20.51
CA GLU A 446 21.92 -5.64 21.37
C GLU A 446 22.22 -4.53 22.40
N GLY A 447 21.47 -3.42 22.37
CA GLY A 447 21.71 -2.27 23.28
C GLY A 447 23.00 -1.50 22.97
N ILE A 448 23.57 -1.70 21.78
CA ILE A 448 24.79 -0.98 21.32
C ILE A 448 24.44 0.47 21.00
N SER A 449 23.26 0.71 20.43
CA SER A 449 22.71 2.03 20.13
C SER A 449 21.36 2.23 20.81
N ASP A 450 21.02 3.47 21.08
CA ASP A 450 19.67 3.91 21.49
C ASP A 450 19.16 4.95 20.51
N SER A 451 17.86 4.95 20.26
CA SER A 451 17.25 5.90 19.34
C SER A 451 16.12 6.72 19.96
N VAL A 452 15.92 7.90 19.41
CA VAL A 452 14.76 8.77 19.65
C VAL A 452 14.03 8.90 18.33
N GLN A 453 12.74 8.64 18.32
CA GLN A 453 11.91 8.80 17.14
C GLN A 453 11.62 10.29 16.85
N TRP A 454 11.34 10.61 15.60
CA TRP A 454 11.08 11.96 15.14
C TRP A 454 10.03 12.71 15.98
N HIS A 455 8.97 12.04 16.41
CA HIS A 455 7.88 12.62 17.21
C HIS A 455 8.25 12.81 18.68
N GLU A 456 9.29 12.15 19.18
CA GLU A 456 9.76 12.25 20.57
C GLU A 456 10.77 13.37 20.78
N LEU A 457 11.43 13.84 19.70
CA LEU A 457 12.56 14.78 19.77
C LEU A 457 12.24 16.02 20.62
N GLU A 458 11.12 16.68 20.36
CA GLU A 458 10.76 17.92 21.07
C GLU A 458 10.46 17.70 22.56
N GLU A 459 9.92 16.54 22.92
CA GLU A 459 9.70 16.18 24.32
C GLU A 459 11.03 15.96 25.05
N GLN A 460 11.97 15.25 24.42
CA GLN A 460 13.32 15.03 24.98
C GLN A 460 14.07 16.35 25.15
N ARG A 461 13.97 17.28 24.20
CA ARG A 461 14.56 18.62 24.31
C ARG A 461 13.94 19.42 25.47
N LYS A 462 12.63 19.36 25.68
CA LYS A 462 11.96 19.97 26.83
C LYS A 462 12.43 19.39 28.16
N LYS A 463 12.83 18.12 28.18
CA LYS A 463 13.43 17.47 29.35
C LYS A 463 14.91 17.80 29.56
N GLY A 464 15.49 18.63 28.70
CA GLY A 464 16.86 19.14 28.81
C GLY A 464 17.89 18.46 27.92
N ALA A 465 17.46 17.61 27.00
CA ALA A 465 18.37 17.03 26.03
C ALA A 465 18.88 18.05 25.02
N ILE A 466 20.17 18.04 24.75
CA ILE A 466 20.83 18.91 23.77
C ILE A 466 20.89 18.19 22.43
N LEU A 467 20.42 18.85 21.37
CA LEU A 467 20.58 18.34 20.01
C LEU A 467 21.98 18.66 19.49
N LEU A 468 22.77 17.63 19.17
CA LEU A 468 24.11 17.72 18.59
C LEU A 468 24.06 17.30 17.12
N ASP A 469 24.27 18.26 16.23
CA ASP A 469 24.36 17.99 14.78
C ASP A 469 25.83 17.77 14.39
N VAL A 470 26.12 16.59 13.85
CA VAL A 470 27.49 16.22 13.46
C VAL A 470 27.77 16.37 11.97
N ARG A 471 26.93 17.11 11.25
CA ARG A 471 27.17 17.51 9.87
C ARG A 471 28.22 18.62 9.81
N SER A 472 28.84 18.78 8.64
CA SER A 472 29.76 19.91 8.43
C SER A 472 29.02 21.26 8.43
N PRO A 473 29.69 22.38 8.80
CA PRO A 473 29.09 23.71 8.71
C PRO A 473 28.58 24.08 7.31
N ALA A 474 29.23 23.54 6.26
CA ALA A 474 28.80 23.74 4.88
C ALA A 474 27.46 23.07 4.57
N GLU A 475 27.20 21.88 5.13
CA GLU A 475 25.90 21.20 5.01
C GLU A 475 24.80 21.98 5.74
N LEU A 476 25.07 22.51 6.93
CA LEU A 476 24.11 23.33 7.68
C LEU A 476 23.75 24.61 6.89
N LYS A 477 24.75 25.25 6.29
CA LYS A 477 24.54 26.45 5.44
C LYS A 477 23.70 26.12 4.21
N LYS A 478 23.91 24.94 3.60
CA LYS A 478 23.20 24.54 2.38
C LYS A 478 21.77 24.06 2.64
N ASN A 479 21.60 23.21 3.67
CA ASN A 479 20.38 22.46 3.88
C ASN A 479 19.55 22.99 5.07
N GLY A 480 20.06 23.96 5.82
CA GLY A 480 19.45 24.41 7.07
C GLY A 480 19.74 23.47 8.25
N PHE A 481 19.22 23.82 9.40
CA PHE A 481 19.40 23.08 10.67
C PHE A 481 18.23 23.36 11.62
N LEU A 482 18.08 22.52 12.66
CA LEU A 482 17.09 22.76 13.70
C LEU A 482 17.58 23.88 14.64
N LYS A 483 16.65 24.74 15.06
CA LYS A 483 16.96 25.82 16.01
C LYS A 483 17.57 25.28 17.31
N ASP A 484 18.48 26.04 17.93
CA ASP A 484 19.13 25.70 19.20
C ASP A 484 19.92 24.36 19.15
N THR A 485 20.53 24.06 18.02
CA THR A 485 21.39 22.91 17.81
C THR A 485 22.84 23.28 18.06
N VAL A 486 23.58 22.44 18.81
CA VAL A 486 25.03 22.49 18.90
C VAL A 486 25.59 21.80 17.66
N ASN A 487 26.58 22.41 16.99
CA ASN A 487 27.22 21.79 15.84
C ASN A 487 28.69 21.51 16.12
N ILE A 488 29.07 20.26 16.06
CA ILE A 488 30.47 19.78 16.02
C ILE A 488 30.51 18.71 14.94
N SER A 489 31.25 18.95 13.86
CA SER A 489 31.34 17.96 12.78
C SER A 489 31.94 16.64 13.30
N LEU A 490 31.50 15.50 12.73
CA LEU A 490 31.97 14.18 13.13
C LEU A 490 33.50 14.09 13.12
N ASP A 491 34.13 14.69 12.12
CA ASP A 491 35.59 14.62 11.93
C ASP A 491 36.37 15.37 13.04
N GLU A 492 35.75 16.40 13.64
CA GLU A 492 36.31 17.18 14.74
C GLU A 492 35.91 16.64 16.14
N LEU A 493 34.87 15.80 16.20
CA LEU A 493 34.22 15.43 17.46
C LEU A 493 35.19 14.81 18.47
N ARG A 494 36.13 13.95 18.03
CA ARG A 494 37.11 13.31 18.93
C ARG A 494 38.02 14.30 19.64
N ASP A 495 38.41 15.37 18.95
CA ASP A 495 39.31 16.39 19.51
C ASP A 495 38.54 17.39 20.38
N ARG A 496 37.23 17.52 20.15
CA ARG A 496 36.33 18.51 20.79
C ARG A 496 35.37 17.91 21.81
N VAL A 497 35.49 16.64 22.15
CA VAL A 497 34.62 15.96 23.14
C VAL A 497 34.60 16.70 24.49
N ASN A 498 35.70 17.32 24.90
CA ASN A 498 35.82 18.06 26.18
C ASN A 498 35.03 19.39 26.19
N GLU A 499 34.52 19.86 25.06
CA GLU A 499 33.63 21.03 24.99
C GLU A 499 32.20 20.69 25.42
N LEU A 500 31.85 19.41 25.49
CA LEU A 500 30.51 18.92 25.83
C LEU A 500 30.39 18.66 27.34
N ASP A 501 29.24 19.01 27.92
CA ASP A 501 28.94 18.77 29.34
C ASP A 501 28.43 17.33 29.54
N LYS A 502 29.21 16.48 30.23
CA LYS A 502 28.85 15.08 30.52
C LYS A 502 27.61 14.89 31.40
N ASN A 503 27.16 15.96 32.07
CA ASN A 503 25.96 15.89 32.93
C ASN A 503 24.67 16.17 32.15
N LYS A 504 24.76 16.39 30.85
CA LYS A 504 23.60 16.64 29.98
C LYS A 504 23.35 15.46 29.07
N PRO A 505 22.08 15.08 28.83
CA PRO A 505 21.74 14.11 27.80
C PRO A 505 21.85 14.77 26.41
N TYR A 506 22.30 13.99 25.43
CA TYR A 506 22.42 14.44 24.04
C TYR A 506 21.59 13.59 23.10
N ILE A 507 20.98 14.23 22.10
CA ILE A 507 20.41 13.57 20.93
C ILE A 507 21.29 13.95 19.74
N ILE A 508 21.81 12.95 19.04
CA ILE A 508 22.75 13.18 17.95
C ILE A 508 22.00 13.06 16.62
N SER A 509 22.23 14.02 15.73
CA SER A 509 21.72 14.01 14.38
C SER A 509 22.83 14.20 13.36
N CYS A 510 22.67 13.60 12.19
CA CYS A 510 23.44 13.93 10.99
C CYS A 510 22.48 14.09 9.82
N HIS A 511 22.89 13.83 8.58
CA HIS A 511 21.96 13.88 7.45
C HIS A 511 21.00 12.67 7.43
N SER A 512 21.53 11.44 7.56
CA SER A 512 20.79 10.20 7.28
C SER A 512 21.00 9.06 8.32
N GLY A 513 21.58 9.35 9.50
CA GLY A 513 21.71 8.40 10.61
C GLY A 513 23.08 7.75 10.77
N GLN A 514 23.87 7.53 9.73
CA GLN A 514 25.14 6.81 9.83
C GLN A 514 26.23 7.56 10.62
N ARG A 515 26.46 8.84 10.31
CA ARG A 515 27.46 9.67 11.03
C ARG A 515 27.06 9.91 12.49
N SER A 516 25.77 10.10 12.74
CA SER A 516 25.25 10.25 14.10
C SER A 516 25.40 8.98 14.92
N TYR A 517 25.24 7.79 14.34
CA TYR A 517 25.56 6.53 14.99
C TYR A 517 27.07 6.45 15.36
N ILE A 518 27.98 6.82 14.46
CA ILE A 518 29.43 6.85 14.78
C ILE A 518 29.71 7.82 15.94
N ALA A 519 29.09 9.01 15.92
CA ALA A 519 29.22 9.99 17.00
C ALA A 519 28.64 9.48 18.33
N GLU A 520 27.49 8.81 18.30
CA GLU A 520 26.91 8.13 19.46
C GLU A 520 27.92 7.15 20.09
N ARG A 521 28.56 6.32 19.25
CA ARG A 521 29.56 5.35 19.73
C ARG A 521 30.78 6.02 20.35
N ILE A 522 31.24 7.13 19.77
CA ILE A 522 32.34 7.91 20.35
C ILE A 522 31.91 8.44 21.73
N LEU A 523 30.79 9.09 21.84
CA LEU A 523 30.36 9.75 23.07
C LEU A 523 29.99 8.76 24.18
N LYS A 524 29.30 7.64 23.86
CA LYS A 524 29.01 6.56 24.83
C LYS A 524 30.29 6.00 25.45
N GLN A 525 31.36 5.79 24.66
CA GLN A 525 32.64 5.32 25.14
C GLN A 525 33.37 6.37 26.01
N HIS A 526 33.02 7.64 25.90
CA HIS A 526 33.51 8.70 26.80
C HIS A 526 32.59 8.94 28.00
N GLY A 527 31.52 8.12 28.17
CA GLY A 527 30.64 8.15 29.33
C GLY A 527 29.53 9.23 29.25
N PHE A 528 29.13 9.65 28.06
CA PHE A 528 27.99 10.52 27.85
C PHE A 528 26.68 9.73 27.76
N ASP A 529 25.59 10.35 28.24
CA ASP A 529 24.22 9.89 27.97
C ASP A 529 23.80 10.43 26.60
N VAL A 530 23.70 9.52 25.61
CA VAL A 530 23.46 9.89 24.21
C VAL A 530 22.52 8.94 23.53
N LYS A 531 21.69 9.47 22.64
CA LYS A 531 20.80 8.72 21.74
C LYS A 531 20.90 9.24 20.32
N ASN A 532 20.64 8.40 19.34
CA ASN A 532 20.60 8.80 17.93
C ASN A 532 19.18 9.22 17.54
N LEU A 533 19.03 10.33 16.81
CA LEU A 533 17.77 10.69 16.17
C LEU A 533 17.56 9.75 14.98
N ASP A 534 16.57 8.87 15.07
CA ASP A 534 16.26 7.90 14.02
C ASP A 534 15.74 8.62 12.76
N GLY A 535 16.21 8.21 11.57
CA GLY A 535 15.96 8.91 10.31
C GLY A 535 16.67 10.27 10.18
N ALA A 536 17.29 10.77 11.27
CA ALA A 536 18.13 11.96 11.34
C ALA A 536 17.48 13.23 10.74
N PHE A 537 18.30 14.17 10.23
CA PHE A 537 17.84 15.44 9.68
C PHE A 537 16.96 15.26 8.42
N SER A 538 17.27 14.31 7.55
CA SER A 538 16.53 14.09 6.30
C SER A 538 15.06 13.80 6.57
N LEU A 539 14.78 12.81 7.41
CA LEU A 539 13.41 12.46 7.79
C LEU A 539 12.72 13.62 8.52
N TYR A 540 13.38 14.17 9.54
CA TYR A 540 12.80 15.22 10.37
C TYR A 540 12.46 16.49 9.56
N SER A 541 13.34 16.91 8.65
CA SER A 541 13.11 18.08 7.80
C SER A 541 12.02 17.85 6.74
N THR A 542 11.80 16.61 6.33
CA THR A 542 10.68 16.27 5.43
C THR A 542 9.35 16.39 6.15
N ILE A 543 9.29 15.96 7.43
CA ILE A 543 8.07 16.04 8.25
C ILE A 543 7.77 17.48 8.66
N TYR A 544 8.79 18.19 9.17
CA TYR A 544 8.67 19.54 9.75
C TYR A 544 9.56 20.58 9.04
N PRO A 545 9.34 20.87 7.75
CA PRO A 545 10.15 21.85 7.03
C PRO A 545 10.09 23.25 7.66
N GLU A 546 8.98 23.60 8.30
CA GLU A 546 8.79 24.87 8.98
C GLU A 546 9.66 25.06 10.24
N LYS A 547 10.19 23.96 10.80
CA LYS A 547 11.13 24.02 11.95
C LYS A 547 12.58 24.15 11.54
N ILE A 548 12.87 24.15 10.24
CA ILE A 548 14.22 24.23 9.73
C ILE A 548 14.62 25.69 9.51
N VAL A 549 15.66 26.10 10.22
CA VAL A 549 16.26 27.43 10.07
C VAL A 549 17.17 27.42 8.84
N GLN A 550 16.92 28.31 7.91
CA GLN A 550 17.80 28.56 6.77
C GLN A 550 18.72 29.76 7.13
N LEU A 551 20.02 29.63 6.92
CA LEU A 551 20.90 30.77 6.96
C LEU A 551 20.65 31.63 5.71
N GLU A 552 20.33 32.90 5.91
CA GLU A 552 20.15 33.85 4.80
C GLU A 552 21.34 33.74 3.81
N ARG A 553 21.02 33.55 2.55
CA ARG A 553 22.03 33.69 1.49
C ARG A 553 22.42 35.19 1.46
N THR A 554 23.49 35.52 2.14
CA THR A 554 24.14 36.80 1.89
C THR A 554 24.45 36.84 0.40
N SER A 555 23.73 37.69 -0.34
CA SER A 555 24.00 37.97 -1.75
C SER A 555 25.46 38.41 -1.85
N LEU A 556 26.28 37.55 -2.45
CA LEU A 556 27.62 37.95 -2.94
C LEU A 556 27.46 38.67 -4.26
#